data_af3019f4889af47b844168706892ff1e
#
_entry.id   af3019f4889af47b844168706892ff1e
#
_cell.length_a   1.000
_cell.length_b   1.000
_cell.length_c   1.000
_cell.angle_alpha   90.00
_cell.angle_beta   90.00
_cell.angle_gamma   90.00
#
_symmetry.space_group_name_H-M   'P 1'
#
loop_
_entity.id
_entity.type
_entity.pdbx_description
1 polymer ?
#
loop_
_entity_poly.entity_id
_entity_poly.type
_entity_poly.pdbx_seq_one_letter_code
_entity_poly.pdbx_strand_id
1 'polypeptide(L)'
;MTALSYKPFAIYFVSNSLSLLGLWMQKVSIGWLAWNLTESTFWTSFVALSLMAPAGILGPFFGVWAEKWDMRKATIILKFSMFFISIVIFYLQFIQAHSIFSLAALTLIYGILSAIYHPVRLVFVSIVVKKSFLGSAIGLNSASFNASRVIGPAIAGFLMLYFDLQLTFLVSALLYLPIILILFFIPLEKRDTFSFRKETFKKDFFEGLR
;
A
#
# COMPACT_ATOMS: atom_id res chain seq x y z
N MET A 1 -21.85 3.02 -17.33
CA MET A 1 -22.11 2.69 -15.90
C MET A 1 -20.76 2.70 -15.18
N THR A 2 -20.67 3.32 -14.03
CA THR A 2 -19.44 3.40 -13.24
C THR A 2 -19.33 2.16 -12.32
N ALA A 3 -18.12 1.68 -12.04
CA ALA A 3 -17.91 0.56 -11.14
C ALA A 3 -18.44 0.81 -9.72
N LEU A 4 -18.57 2.09 -9.31
CA LEU A 4 -19.14 2.48 -8.01
C LEU A 4 -20.62 2.12 -7.85
N SER A 5 -21.39 1.88 -8.93
CA SER A 5 -22.74 1.38 -8.83
C SER A 5 -22.82 -0.09 -8.38
N TYR A 6 -21.71 -0.82 -8.44
CA TYR A 6 -21.60 -2.18 -7.93
C TYR A 6 -21.17 -2.14 -6.45
N LYS A 7 -22.13 -2.36 -5.55
CA LYS A 7 -21.97 -2.21 -4.10
C LYS A 7 -20.72 -2.89 -3.50
N PRO A 8 -20.35 -4.15 -3.85
CA PRO A 8 -19.14 -4.77 -3.32
C PRO A 8 -17.87 -3.99 -3.67
N PHE A 9 -17.77 -3.51 -4.91
CA PHE A 9 -16.64 -2.69 -5.32
C PHE A 9 -16.63 -1.32 -4.64
N ALA A 10 -17.78 -0.67 -4.48
CA ALA A 10 -17.87 0.64 -3.82
C ALA A 10 -17.33 0.56 -2.37
N ILE A 11 -17.73 -0.47 -1.62
CA ILE A 11 -17.26 -0.68 -0.25
C ILE A 11 -15.76 -0.97 -0.23
N TYR A 12 -15.27 -1.85 -1.11
CA TYR A 12 -13.83 -2.09 -1.28
C TYR A 12 -13.08 -0.80 -1.63
N PHE A 13 -13.59 -0.03 -2.59
CA PHE A 13 -12.96 1.19 -3.08
C PHE A 13 -12.76 2.22 -1.96
N VAL A 14 -13.80 2.50 -1.16
CA VAL A 14 -13.71 3.43 -0.03
C VAL A 14 -12.71 2.92 1.02
N SER A 15 -12.84 1.67 1.43
CA SER A 15 -11.95 1.08 2.44
C SER A 15 -10.49 1.02 1.98
N ASN A 16 -10.27 0.70 0.69
CA ASN A 16 -8.93 0.68 0.12
C ASN A 16 -8.35 2.09 -0.03
N SER A 17 -9.16 3.08 -0.39
CA SER A 17 -8.73 4.49 -0.48
C SER A 17 -8.27 5.02 0.87
N LEU A 18 -8.99 4.71 1.96
CA LEU A 18 -8.56 5.04 3.32
C LEU A 18 -7.20 4.41 3.66
N SER A 19 -7.01 3.14 3.31
CA SER A 19 -5.73 2.48 3.56
C SER A 19 -4.57 3.02 2.69
N LEU A 20 -4.87 3.54 1.50
CA LEU A 20 -3.88 4.23 0.67
C LEU A 20 -3.50 5.60 1.24
N LEU A 21 -4.46 6.33 1.82
CA LEU A 21 -4.16 7.55 2.58
C LEU A 21 -3.22 7.24 3.73
N GLY A 22 -3.54 6.23 4.55
CA GLY A 22 -2.68 5.78 5.65
C GLY A 22 -1.26 5.42 5.18
N LEU A 23 -1.14 4.71 4.06
CA LEU A 23 0.16 4.36 3.46
C LEU A 23 1.00 5.60 3.12
N TRP A 24 0.42 6.62 2.51
CA TRP A 24 1.16 7.83 2.12
C TRP A 24 1.43 8.74 3.31
N MET A 25 0.51 8.83 4.27
CA MET A 25 0.75 9.51 5.56
C MET A 25 1.94 8.89 6.28
N GLN A 26 1.95 7.56 6.41
CA GLN A 26 3.03 6.81 7.07
C GLN A 26 4.39 7.08 6.44
N LYS A 27 4.48 7.07 5.10
CA LYS A 27 5.74 7.32 4.38
C LYS A 27 6.35 8.69 4.69
N VAL A 28 5.52 9.73 4.73
CA VAL A 28 5.99 11.09 5.04
C VAL A 28 6.39 11.20 6.50
N SER A 29 5.57 10.65 7.41
CA SER A 29 5.85 10.67 8.85
C SER A 29 7.14 9.94 9.23
N ILE A 30 7.45 8.83 8.56
CA ILE A 30 8.72 8.11 8.72
C ILE A 30 9.91 8.99 8.29
N GLY A 31 9.80 9.66 7.14
CA GLY A 31 10.85 10.58 6.67
C GLY A 31 11.08 11.74 7.64
N TRP A 32 9.99 12.32 8.16
CA TRP A 32 10.06 13.37 9.17
C TRP A 32 10.69 12.89 10.49
N LEU A 33 10.32 11.68 10.95
CA LEU A 33 10.91 11.10 12.15
C LEU A 33 12.42 10.85 11.98
N ALA A 34 12.85 10.36 10.81
CA ALA A 34 14.27 10.15 10.52
C ALA A 34 15.07 11.44 10.59
N TRP A 35 14.49 12.55 10.09
CA TRP A 35 15.07 13.88 10.22
C TRP A 35 15.15 14.34 11.67
N ASN A 36 14.06 14.24 12.43
CA ASN A 36 14.02 14.64 13.83
C ASN A 36 15.01 13.87 14.72
N LEU A 37 15.29 12.61 14.38
CA LEU A 37 16.21 11.78 15.16
C LEU A 37 17.69 12.08 14.85
N THR A 38 18.01 12.57 13.67
CA THR A 38 19.41 12.58 13.19
C THR A 38 19.88 13.91 12.64
N GLU A 39 18.97 14.80 12.24
CA GLU A 39 19.23 16.03 11.47
C GLU A 39 20.16 15.77 10.26
N SER A 40 20.14 14.52 9.74
CA SER A 40 21.03 14.05 8.69
C SER A 40 20.29 13.77 7.40
N THR A 41 20.70 14.44 6.32
CA THR A 41 20.20 14.18 4.96
C THR A 41 20.50 12.75 4.50
N PHE A 42 21.63 12.18 4.93
CA PHE A 42 21.99 10.80 4.62
C PHE A 42 20.92 9.82 5.17
N TRP A 43 20.60 9.90 6.46
CA TRP A 43 19.63 9.01 7.08
C TRP A 43 18.21 9.21 6.55
N THR A 44 17.81 10.46 6.32
CA THR A 44 16.49 10.76 5.72
C THR A 44 16.39 10.17 4.31
N SER A 45 17.46 10.30 3.50
CA SER A 45 17.52 9.72 2.16
C SER A 45 17.56 8.19 2.18
N PHE A 46 18.32 7.60 3.12
CA PHE A 46 18.39 6.14 3.28
C PHE A 46 17.02 5.53 3.62
N VAL A 47 16.30 6.16 4.53
CA VAL A 47 14.93 5.75 4.91
C VAL A 47 13.97 5.91 3.73
N ALA A 48 14.03 7.01 2.99
CA ALA A 48 13.22 7.22 1.80
C ALA A 48 13.52 6.18 0.70
N LEU A 49 14.79 5.84 0.51
CA LEU A 49 15.23 4.79 -0.41
C LEU A 49 14.69 3.42 0.03
N SER A 50 14.75 3.11 1.33
CA SER A 50 14.22 1.87 1.91
C SER A 50 12.71 1.70 1.67
N LEU A 51 11.95 2.80 1.57
CA LEU A 51 10.51 2.78 1.25
C LEU A 51 10.23 2.55 -0.24
N MET A 52 11.14 2.93 -1.14
CA MET A 52 10.89 2.96 -2.58
C MET A 52 11.67 1.89 -3.36
N ALA A 53 12.93 1.64 -3.00
CA ALA A 53 13.79 0.70 -3.71
C ALA A 53 13.20 -0.72 -3.80
N PRO A 54 12.56 -1.28 -2.75
CA PRO A 54 11.96 -2.60 -2.84
C PRO A 54 10.93 -2.71 -3.97
N ALA A 55 10.17 -1.65 -4.28
CA ALA A 55 9.19 -1.67 -5.36
C ALA A 55 9.83 -1.78 -6.75
N GLY A 56 10.96 -1.09 -6.96
CA GLY A 56 11.71 -1.18 -8.22
C GLY A 56 12.39 -2.54 -8.42
N ILE A 57 12.95 -3.10 -7.34
CA ILE A 57 13.71 -4.35 -7.40
C ILE A 57 12.77 -5.57 -7.38
N LEU A 58 11.81 -5.60 -6.48
CA LEU A 58 10.97 -6.77 -6.21
C LEU A 58 9.66 -6.77 -7.01
N GLY A 59 9.20 -5.59 -7.48
CA GLY A 59 7.92 -5.45 -8.18
C GLY A 59 7.74 -6.42 -9.36
N PRO A 60 8.70 -6.56 -10.28
CA PRO A 60 8.59 -7.48 -11.41
C PRO A 60 8.45 -8.95 -10.99
N PHE A 61 9.16 -9.36 -9.93
CA PHE A 61 9.12 -10.74 -9.42
C PHE A 61 7.79 -11.07 -8.76
N PHE A 62 7.29 -10.16 -7.94
CA PHE A 62 6.01 -10.36 -7.23
C PHE A 62 4.81 -10.26 -8.15
N GLY A 63 4.90 -9.55 -9.27
CA GLY A 63 3.86 -9.53 -10.31
C GLY A 63 3.55 -10.94 -10.82
N VAL A 64 4.58 -11.74 -11.08
CA VAL A 64 4.44 -13.13 -11.56
C VAL A 64 3.95 -14.08 -10.47
N TRP A 65 4.40 -13.89 -9.22
CA TRP A 65 4.01 -14.76 -8.10
C TRP A 65 2.61 -14.47 -7.58
N ALA A 66 2.16 -13.22 -7.65
CA ALA A 66 0.84 -12.80 -7.21
C ALA A 66 -0.29 -13.61 -7.89
N GLU A 67 -0.10 -14.06 -9.12
CA GLU A 67 -1.12 -14.84 -9.83
C GLU A 67 -1.45 -16.19 -9.18
N LYS A 68 -0.51 -16.76 -8.41
CA LYS A 68 -0.66 -18.06 -7.75
C LYS A 68 -1.26 -17.97 -6.35
N TRP A 69 -1.43 -16.77 -5.82
CA TRP A 69 -1.86 -16.56 -4.44
C TRP A 69 -3.38 -16.44 -4.34
N ASP A 70 -3.89 -16.84 -3.18
CA ASP A 70 -5.24 -16.43 -2.76
C ASP A 70 -5.20 -14.91 -2.48
N MET A 71 -5.73 -14.14 -3.43
CA MET A 71 -5.67 -12.67 -3.39
C MET A 71 -6.31 -12.08 -2.15
N ARG A 72 -7.37 -12.71 -1.61
CA ARG A 72 -8.00 -12.27 -0.36
C ARG A 72 -7.04 -12.43 0.80
N LYS A 73 -6.51 -13.63 0.98
CA LYS A 73 -5.57 -13.92 2.08
C LYS A 73 -4.30 -13.08 1.95
N ALA A 74 -3.74 -12.97 0.74
CA ALA A 74 -2.57 -12.14 0.50
C ALA A 74 -2.82 -10.67 0.86
N THR A 75 -3.96 -10.10 0.45
CA THR A 75 -4.30 -8.72 0.78
C THR A 75 -4.50 -8.52 2.28
N ILE A 76 -5.19 -9.44 2.97
CA ILE A 76 -5.39 -9.38 4.42
C ILE A 76 -4.04 -9.43 5.14
N ILE A 77 -3.19 -10.41 4.81
CA ILE A 77 -1.88 -10.59 5.46
C ILE A 77 -1.02 -9.33 5.25
N LEU A 78 -0.92 -8.84 4.02
CA LEU A 78 -0.12 -7.65 3.73
C LEU A 78 -0.62 -6.42 4.47
N LYS A 79 -1.94 -6.16 4.46
CA LYS A 79 -2.53 -5.01 5.16
C LYS A 79 -2.40 -5.12 6.67
N PHE A 80 -2.58 -6.33 7.22
CA PHE A 80 -2.39 -6.57 8.64
C PHE A 80 -0.93 -6.39 9.05
N SER A 81 0.02 -6.88 8.26
CA SER A 81 1.46 -6.69 8.53
C SER A 81 1.85 -5.21 8.47
N MET A 82 1.31 -4.45 7.48
CA MET A 82 1.56 -3.00 7.39
C MET A 82 0.95 -2.25 8.57
N PHE A 83 -0.29 -2.60 8.97
CA PHE A 83 -0.92 -2.08 10.17
C PHE A 83 -0.06 -2.36 11.42
N PHE A 84 0.38 -3.60 11.59
CA PHE A 84 1.19 -4.00 12.74
C PHE A 84 2.50 -3.22 12.83
N ILE A 85 3.23 -3.08 11.72
CA ILE A 85 4.47 -2.27 11.69
C ILE A 85 4.17 -0.81 12.01
N SER A 86 3.06 -0.25 11.50
CA SER A 86 2.64 1.11 11.81
C SER A 86 2.36 1.30 13.30
N ILE A 87 1.72 0.32 13.94
CA ILE A 87 1.49 0.32 15.40
C ILE A 87 2.82 0.18 16.17
N VAL A 88 3.75 -0.65 15.71
CA VAL A 88 5.08 -0.75 16.34
C VAL A 88 5.82 0.58 16.26
N ILE A 89 5.81 1.26 15.12
CA ILE A 89 6.43 2.59 14.97
C ILE A 89 5.74 3.60 15.87
N PHE A 90 4.40 3.61 15.91
CA PHE A 90 3.63 4.46 16.83
C PHE A 90 4.04 4.22 18.29
N TYR A 91 4.08 2.94 18.73
CA TYR A 91 4.42 2.59 20.10
C TYR A 91 5.84 3.00 20.49
N LEU A 92 6.83 2.75 19.62
CA LEU A 92 8.20 3.20 19.85
C LEU A 92 8.29 4.72 19.91
N GLN A 93 7.50 5.45 19.12
CA GLN A 93 7.42 6.91 19.20
C GLN A 93 6.76 7.35 20.51
N PHE A 94 5.72 6.66 20.95
CA PHE A 94 5.01 6.97 22.21
C PHE A 94 5.91 6.83 23.43
N ILE A 95 6.75 5.77 23.50
CA ILE A 95 7.70 5.57 24.61
C ILE A 95 9.06 6.24 24.38
N GLN A 96 9.21 7.03 23.31
CA GLN A 96 10.44 7.70 22.91
C GLN A 96 11.66 6.79 22.80
N ALA A 97 11.47 5.53 22.43
CA ALA A 97 12.50 4.49 22.32
C ALA A 97 13.00 4.26 20.89
N HIS A 98 12.81 5.22 19.99
CA HIS A 98 13.34 5.12 18.63
C HIS A 98 14.85 5.26 18.59
N SER A 99 15.48 4.34 17.83
CA SER A 99 16.79 4.57 17.24
C SER A 99 16.66 4.67 15.73
N ILE A 100 17.59 5.35 15.06
CA ILE A 100 17.58 5.42 13.59
C ILE A 100 17.73 4.03 12.96
N PHE A 101 18.44 3.11 13.59
CA PHE A 101 18.60 1.74 13.11
C PHE A 101 17.30 0.94 13.21
N SER A 102 16.54 1.05 14.32
CA SER A 102 15.24 0.41 14.45
C SER A 102 14.23 0.98 13.46
N LEU A 103 14.23 2.30 13.25
CA LEU A 103 13.39 2.95 12.27
C LEU A 103 13.74 2.48 10.85
N ALA A 104 15.02 2.43 10.48
CA ALA A 104 15.47 1.98 9.16
C ALA A 104 15.07 0.51 8.89
N ALA A 105 15.22 -0.38 9.88
CA ALA A 105 14.81 -1.78 9.76
C ALA A 105 13.30 -1.93 9.56
N LEU A 106 12.48 -1.28 10.39
CA LEU A 106 11.02 -1.29 10.25
C LEU A 106 10.57 -0.68 8.93
N THR A 107 11.22 0.39 8.49
CA THR A 107 10.94 1.06 7.23
C THR A 107 11.24 0.16 6.02
N LEU A 108 12.35 -0.55 6.05
CA LEU A 108 12.71 -1.50 4.99
C LEU A 108 11.66 -2.62 4.88
N ILE A 109 11.25 -3.20 6.00
CA ILE A 109 10.19 -4.24 6.02
C ILE A 109 8.88 -3.65 5.48
N TYR A 110 8.50 -2.45 5.91
CA TYR A 110 7.31 -1.77 5.42
C TYR A 110 7.39 -1.47 3.90
N GLY A 111 8.55 -1.07 3.41
CA GLY A 111 8.83 -0.87 1.98
C GLY A 111 8.66 -2.15 1.17
N ILE A 112 9.17 -3.28 1.66
CA ILE A 112 9.00 -4.61 1.04
C ILE A 112 7.52 -4.99 0.99
N LEU A 113 6.79 -4.85 2.10
CA LEU A 113 5.34 -5.15 2.14
C LEU A 113 4.55 -4.26 1.16
N SER A 114 4.89 -2.98 1.08
CA SER A 114 4.31 -2.03 0.12
C SER A 114 4.59 -2.43 -1.33
N ALA A 115 5.80 -2.90 -1.62
CA ALA A 115 6.21 -3.38 -2.94
C ALA A 115 5.40 -4.60 -3.38
N ILE A 116 5.22 -5.57 -2.47
CA ILE A 116 4.41 -6.78 -2.71
C ILE A 116 2.93 -6.41 -2.87
N TYR A 117 2.42 -5.48 -2.05
CA TYR A 117 1.02 -5.07 -2.09
C TYR A 117 0.62 -4.43 -3.42
N HIS A 118 1.53 -3.73 -4.08
CA HIS A 118 1.22 -3.01 -5.32
C HIS A 118 0.65 -3.91 -6.44
N PRO A 119 1.31 -5.01 -6.87
CA PRO A 119 0.75 -5.92 -7.85
C PRO A 119 -0.47 -6.69 -7.32
N VAL A 120 -0.46 -7.11 -6.05
CA VAL A 120 -1.60 -7.81 -5.42
C VAL A 120 -2.88 -6.95 -5.49
N ARG A 121 -2.79 -5.65 -5.23
CA ARG A 121 -3.90 -4.71 -5.34
C ARG A 121 -4.47 -4.64 -6.76
N LEU A 122 -3.62 -4.60 -7.78
CA LEU A 122 -4.06 -4.52 -9.18
C LEU A 122 -4.84 -5.78 -9.58
N VAL A 123 -4.34 -6.95 -9.19
CA VAL A 123 -5.03 -8.22 -9.42
C VAL A 123 -6.32 -8.30 -8.60
N PHE A 124 -6.31 -7.83 -7.33
CA PHE A 124 -7.49 -7.90 -6.46
C PHE A 124 -8.67 -7.11 -7.02
N VAL A 125 -8.45 -5.95 -7.63
CA VAL A 125 -9.51 -5.16 -8.29
C VAL A 125 -10.27 -5.99 -9.32
N SER A 126 -9.57 -6.84 -10.09
CA SER A 126 -10.20 -7.64 -11.14
C SER A 126 -11.13 -8.76 -10.64
N ILE A 127 -10.98 -9.17 -9.37
CA ILE A 127 -11.82 -10.21 -8.75
C ILE A 127 -12.95 -9.66 -7.87
N VAL A 128 -12.94 -8.35 -7.60
CA VAL A 128 -14.01 -7.68 -6.83
C VAL A 128 -15.13 -7.18 -7.75
N VAL A 129 -14.85 -7.01 -9.04
CA VAL A 129 -15.84 -6.46 -10.01
C VAL A 129 -16.19 -7.46 -11.08
N LYS A 130 -17.41 -7.33 -11.64
CA LYS A 130 -17.80 -8.01 -12.86
C LYS A 130 -16.97 -7.50 -14.06
N LYS A 131 -16.76 -8.35 -15.06
CA LYS A 131 -15.97 -8.01 -16.27
C LYS A 131 -16.43 -6.70 -16.94
N SER A 132 -17.75 -6.42 -16.95
CA SER A 132 -18.34 -5.21 -17.52
C SER A 132 -17.90 -3.90 -16.85
N PHE A 133 -17.45 -3.95 -15.61
CA PHE A 133 -17.00 -2.77 -14.84
C PHE A 133 -15.49 -2.65 -14.72
N LEU A 134 -14.73 -3.61 -15.24
CA LEU A 134 -13.29 -3.72 -15.00
C LEU A 134 -12.51 -2.46 -15.41
N GLY A 135 -12.75 -1.91 -16.59
CA GLY A 135 -12.08 -0.70 -17.05
C GLY A 135 -12.31 0.50 -16.12
N SER A 136 -13.59 0.71 -15.70
CA SER A 136 -13.94 1.75 -14.75
C SER A 136 -13.31 1.53 -13.37
N ALA A 137 -13.25 0.26 -12.90
CA ALA A 137 -12.66 -0.08 -11.62
C ALA A 137 -11.15 0.16 -11.58
N ILE A 138 -10.44 -0.19 -12.65
CA ILE A 138 -9.00 0.07 -12.80
C ILE A 138 -8.74 1.59 -12.81
N GLY A 139 -9.52 2.36 -13.58
CA GLY A 139 -9.39 3.82 -13.64
C GLY A 139 -9.59 4.46 -12.26
N LEU A 140 -10.66 4.09 -11.55
CA LEU A 140 -10.96 4.58 -10.20
C LEU A 140 -9.86 4.20 -9.19
N ASN A 141 -9.38 2.96 -9.23
CA ASN A 141 -8.31 2.49 -8.35
C ASN A 141 -6.99 3.25 -8.60
N SER A 142 -6.67 3.56 -9.86
CA SER A 142 -5.50 4.37 -10.21
C SER A 142 -5.68 5.83 -9.77
N ALA A 143 -6.86 6.41 -9.98
CA ALA A 143 -7.19 7.76 -9.52
C ALA A 143 -7.08 7.87 -7.99
N SER A 144 -7.65 6.90 -7.23
CA SER A 144 -7.55 6.84 -5.77
C SER A 144 -6.10 6.75 -5.30
N PHE A 145 -5.26 5.94 -5.95
CA PHE A 145 -3.85 5.82 -5.61
C PHE A 145 -3.10 7.15 -5.79
N ASN A 146 -3.31 7.83 -6.93
CA ASN A 146 -2.67 9.10 -7.21
C ASN A 146 -3.21 10.23 -6.31
N ALA A 147 -4.52 10.28 -6.06
CA ALA A 147 -5.11 11.21 -5.12
C ALA A 147 -4.56 11.02 -3.70
N SER A 148 -4.46 9.78 -3.23
CA SER A 148 -3.90 9.46 -1.90
C SER A 148 -2.43 9.86 -1.78
N ARG A 149 -1.67 9.81 -2.89
CA ARG A 149 -0.27 10.24 -2.95
C ARG A 149 -0.09 11.75 -2.69
N VAL A 150 -1.10 12.55 -3.01
CA VAL A 150 -1.10 14.00 -2.78
C VAL A 150 -1.77 14.34 -1.44
N ILE A 151 -2.95 13.78 -1.20
CA ILE A 151 -3.78 14.09 -0.02
C ILE A 151 -3.16 13.52 1.27
N GLY A 152 -2.59 12.31 1.22
CA GLY A 152 -1.99 11.66 2.38
C GLY A 152 -0.90 12.50 3.05
N PRO A 153 0.13 12.93 2.31
CA PRO A 153 1.14 13.86 2.83
C PRO A 153 0.58 15.16 3.40
N ALA A 154 -0.45 15.74 2.75
CA ALA A 154 -1.07 16.96 3.21
C ALA A 154 -1.77 16.76 4.57
N ILE A 155 -2.53 15.65 4.73
CA ILE A 155 -3.14 15.28 6.01
C ILE A 155 -2.07 15.01 7.07
N ALA A 156 -1.00 14.29 6.73
CA ALA A 156 0.09 14.03 7.66
C ALA A 156 0.76 15.31 8.12
N GLY A 157 1.08 16.23 7.20
CA GLY A 157 1.65 17.53 7.53
C GLY A 157 0.73 18.37 8.44
N PHE A 158 -0.58 18.37 8.16
CA PHE A 158 -1.57 19.03 9.00
C PHE A 158 -1.60 18.44 10.42
N LEU A 159 -1.64 17.12 10.55
CA LEU A 159 -1.64 16.46 11.86
C LEU A 159 -0.35 16.71 12.64
N MET A 160 0.82 16.67 11.97
CA MET A 160 2.11 16.96 12.61
C MET A 160 2.24 18.41 13.04
N LEU A 161 1.61 19.35 12.33
CA LEU A 161 1.67 20.77 12.64
C LEU A 161 0.78 21.16 13.83
N TYR A 162 -0.46 20.63 13.88
CA TYR A 162 -1.47 21.05 14.86
C TYR A 162 -1.59 20.11 16.06
N PHE A 163 -1.06 18.91 15.96
CA PHE A 163 -1.09 17.91 17.03
C PHE A 163 0.35 17.42 17.29
N ASP A 164 0.63 16.18 16.88
CA ASP A 164 1.95 15.60 17.05
C ASP A 164 2.22 14.48 16.03
N LEU A 165 3.47 14.02 15.99
CA LEU A 165 3.89 12.92 15.16
C LEU A 165 3.28 11.58 15.63
N GLN A 166 3.03 11.42 16.93
CA GLN A 166 2.45 10.20 17.50
C GLN A 166 1.04 9.99 16.99
N LEU A 167 0.18 11.04 17.06
CA LEU A 167 -1.18 10.98 16.54
C LEU A 167 -1.17 10.68 15.03
N THR A 168 -0.23 11.25 14.28
CA THR A 168 -0.12 11.01 12.84
C THR A 168 0.18 9.54 12.53
N PHE A 169 1.07 8.89 13.29
CA PHE A 169 1.32 7.46 13.16
C PHE A 169 0.10 6.61 13.55
N LEU A 170 -0.59 6.96 14.63
CA LEU A 170 -1.80 6.26 15.06
C LEU A 170 -2.90 6.35 14.01
N VAL A 171 -3.20 7.54 13.52
CA VAL A 171 -4.23 7.75 12.47
C VAL A 171 -3.86 6.98 11.21
N SER A 172 -2.60 7.05 10.76
CA SER A 172 -2.15 6.31 9.57
C SER A 172 -2.30 4.79 9.73
N ALA A 173 -2.06 4.26 10.94
CA ALA A 173 -2.27 2.86 11.24
C ALA A 173 -3.76 2.49 11.23
N LEU A 174 -4.61 3.26 11.90
CA LEU A 174 -6.06 2.98 12.00
C LEU A 174 -6.75 2.98 10.63
N LEU A 175 -6.24 3.74 9.65
CA LEU A 175 -6.76 3.76 8.29
C LEU A 175 -6.60 2.42 7.53
N TYR A 176 -5.83 1.46 8.04
CA TYR A 176 -5.79 0.09 7.50
C TYR A 176 -6.96 -0.79 7.96
N LEU A 177 -7.59 -0.49 9.11
CA LEU A 177 -8.62 -1.35 9.68
C LEU A 177 -9.85 -1.54 8.78
N PRO A 178 -10.41 -0.49 8.13
CA PRO A 178 -11.59 -0.67 7.29
C PRO A 178 -11.41 -1.71 6.18
N ILE A 179 -10.26 -1.69 5.49
CA ILE A 179 -10.02 -2.67 4.41
C ILE A 179 -9.79 -4.07 4.97
N ILE A 180 -9.09 -4.22 6.09
CA ILE A 180 -8.88 -5.52 6.73
C ILE A 180 -10.23 -6.14 7.09
N LEU A 181 -11.11 -5.38 7.73
CA LEU A 181 -12.42 -5.86 8.16
C LEU A 181 -13.31 -6.25 6.98
N ILE A 182 -13.40 -5.38 5.97
CA ILE A 182 -14.31 -5.64 4.84
C ILE A 182 -13.87 -6.84 3.99
N LEU A 183 -12.60 -7.15 3.92
CA LEU A 183 -12.08 -8.29 3.17
C LEU A 183 -12.57 -9.65 3.70
N PHE A 184 -13.02 -9.75 4.95
CA PHE A 184 -13.64 -10.97 5.47
C PHE A 184 -15.07 -11.19 4.91
N PHE A 185 -15.78 -10.13 4.57
CA PHE A 185 -17.21 -10.17 4.24
C PHE A 185 -17.51 -9.92 2.75
N ILE A 186 -16.58 -9.30 2.01
CA ILE A 186 -16.84 -8.93 0.62
C ILE A 186 -16.95 -10.17 -0.28
N PRO A 187 -18.03 -10.31 -1.08
CA PRO A 187 -18.11 -11.37 -2.07
C PRO A 187 -17.08 -11.14 -3.18
N LEU A 188 -16.39 -12.21 -3.59
CA LEU A 188 -15.48 -12.19 -4.73
C LEU A 188 -16.12 -12.93 -5.90
N GLU A 189 -15.99 -12.38 -7.09
CA GLU A 189 -16.36 -13.07 -8.33
C GLU A 189 -15.41 -14.27 -8.54
N LYS A 190 -15.97 -15.40 -8.98
CA LYS A 190 -15.16 -16.56 -9.36
C LYS A 190 -14.24 -16.12 -10.50
N ARG A 191 -12.94 -16.22 -10.28
CA ARG A 191 -11.96 -15.99 -11.30
C ARG A 191 -12.05 -17.15 -12.30
N ASP A 192 -12.62 -16.93 -13.49
CA ASP A 192 -12.19 -17.72 -14.63
C ASP A 192 -10.69 -17.48 -14.72
N THR A 193 -9.89 -18.52 -14.59
CA THR A 193 -8.44 -18.45 -14.70
C THR A 193 -8.11 -17.68 -15.96
N PHE A 194 -7.87 -16.36 -15.80
CA PHE A 194 -7.30 -15.56 -16.86
C PHE A 194 -5.86 -16.06 -16.98
N SER A 195 -5.67 -17.05 -17.81
CA SER A 195 -4.37 -17.48 -18.25
C SER A 195 -3.74 -16.26 -18.93
N PHE A 196 -3.02 -15.45 -18.15
CA PHE A 196 -2.02 -14.57 -18.73
C PHE A 196 -1.05 -15.50 -19.42
N ARG A 197 -1.15 -15.53 -20.75
CA ARG A 197 -0.38 -16.42 -21.62
C ARG A 197 1.10 -16.22 -21.31
N LYS A 198 1.72 -17.20 -20.67
CA LYS A 198 3.16 -17.20 -20.33
C LYS A 198 4.06 -16.85 -21.54
N GLU A 199 3.55 -17.05 -22.73
CA GLU A 199 4.26 -16.76 -23.99
C GLU A 199 4.31 -15.26 -24.31
N THR A 200 3.28 -14.48 -23.94
CA THR A 200 3.23 -13.04 -24.25
C THR A 200 4.22 -12.26 -23.36
N PHE A 201 4.36 -12.60 -22.08
CA PHE A 201 5.25 -11.86 -21.18
C PHE A 201 6.74 -11.98 -21.55
N LYS A 202 7.21 -13.19 -21.95
CA LYS A 202 8.58 -13.32 -22.44
C LYS A 202 8.82 -12.52 -23.72
N LYS A 203 7.83 -12.51 -24.61
CA LYS A 203 7.92 -11.81 -25.89
C LYS A 203 7.92 -10.29 -25.68
N ASP A 204 6.98 -9.78 -24.89
CA ASP A 204 6.83 -8.34 -24.58
C ASP A 204 8.01 -7.80 -23.75
N PHE A 205 8.58 -8.60 -22.85
CA PHE A 205 9.77 -8.22 -22.07
C PHE A 205 11.02 -8.09 -22.96
N PHE A 206 11.21 -9.00 -23.93
CA PHE A 206 12.33 -8.93 -24.85
C PHE A 206 12.10 -7.92 -25.99
N GLU A 207 10.87 -7.65 -26.39
CA GLU A 207 10.54 -6.60 -27.37
C GLU A 207 10.65 -5.18 -26.77
N GLY A 208 10.41 -5.00 -25.48
CA GLY A 208 10.58 -3.72 -24.78
C GLY A 208 12.02 -3.36 -24.43
N LEU A 209 12.97 -4.31 -24.61
CA LEU A 209 14.42 -4.11 -24.43
C LEU A 209 15.17 -3.85 -25.76
N ARG A 210 14.46 -3.87 -26.89
CA ARG A 210 14.96 -3.49 -28.22
C ARG A 210 14.48 -2.09 -28.57
#